data_c06a48aa06fec6ef79abb535729a3269
#
_entry.id   c06a48aa06fec6ef79abb535729a3269
#
_cell.length_a   1.000
_cell.length_b   1.000
_cell.length_c   1.000
_cell.angle_alpha   90.00
_cell.angle_beta   90.00
_cell.angle_gamma   90.00
#
_symmetry.space_group_name_H-M   'P 1'
#
loop_
_entity.id
_entity.type
_entity.pdbx_description
1 polymer ?
#
loop_
_entity_poly.entity_id
_entity_poly.type
_entity_poly.pdbx_seq_one_letter_code
_entity_poly.pdbx_strand_id
1 'polypeptide(L)'
;MTLKLPSFTGRSSAVLSLLALTASIAWADGLSSLQDFIQNTRSGRADFTQTVTAPTRDGKPGRVKTSSGTFEFQRPGKFRFDYKKPFVQTIVADGKTLWLYDADLNQVTERGQAQVLGQTPAALIAEATDLRALQADFTLAAEPARDGLQWVKAVPKTKDGQLQQVQVGFDGDKLAALEILDSFGQRSVLKFGAMQLNPQLPAGAFEFKPPAGADVLKQ
;
A
#
# COMPACT_ATOMS: atom_id res chain seq x y z
N MET A 1 -75.68 -11.32 -59.01
CA MET A 1 -74.29 -10.87 -59.32
C MET A 1 -73.72 -10.27 -58.06
N THR A 2 -73.10 -11.11 -57.23
CA THR A 2 -72.67 -10.78 -55.88
C THR A 2 -71.17 -10.73 -55.83
N LEU A 3 -70.65 -9.54 -55.60
CA LEU A 3 -69.21 -9.32 -55.38
C LEU A 3 -68.79 -9.59 -53.91
N LYS A 4 -67.88 -10.49 -53.74
CA LYS A 4 -67.29 -10.87 -52.45
C LYS A 4 -65.98 -10.10 -52.23
N LEU A 5 -65.90 -9.28 -51.20
CA LEU A 5 -64.62 -8.60 -50.78
C LEU A 5 -63.77 -9.54 -49.87
N PRO A 6 -62.48 -9.57 -50.00
CA PRO A 6 -61.63 -10.31 -49.11
C PRO A 6 -61.28 -9.48 -47.89
N SER A 7 -61.34 -10.09 -46.69
CA SER A 7 -60.96 -9.55 -45.44
C SER A 7 -59.43 -9.68 -45.27
N PHE A 8 -58.75 -8.55 -45.04
CA PHE A 8 -57.29 -8.47 -44.68
C PHE A 8 -57.18 -8.50 -43.17
N THR A 9 -56.67 -9.59 -42.60
CA THR A 9 -56.29 -9.67 -41.20
C THR A 9 -54.85 -9.36 -41.08
N GLY A 10 -54.48 -8.11 -40.66
CA GLY A 10 -53.14 -7.70 -40.33
C GLY A 10 -52.74 -8.20 -38.95
N ARG A 11 -51.79 -9.12 -38.90
CA ARG A 11 -51.12 -9.52 -37.65
C ARG A 11 -49.97 -8.54 -37.38
N SER A 12 -50.16 -7.59 -36.45
CA SER A 12 -49.11 -6.73 -35.93
C SER A 12 -48.26 -7.52 -34.92
N SER A 13 -47.07 -7.92 -35.34
CA SER A 13 -46.04 -8.49 -34.45
C SER A 13 -45.34 -7.35 -33.74
N ALA A 14 -45.64 -7.10 -32.49
CA ALA A 14 -44.89 -6.21 -31.62
C ALA A 14 -43.58 -6.89 -31.21
N VAL A 15 -42.46 -6.44 -31.78
CA VAL A 15 -41.14 -6.86 -31.36
C VAL A 15 -40.78 -6.06 -30.12
N LEU A 16 -40.85 -6.71 -28.97
CA LEU A 16 -40.41 -6.15 -27.69
C LEU A 16 -38.89 -6.26 -27.63
N SER A 17 -38.15 -5.17 -27.96
CA SER A 17 -36.70 -5.10 -27.83
C SER A 17 -36.35 -4.93 -26.35
N LEU A 18 -35.89 -6.01 -25.72
CA LEU A 18 -35.36 -6.03 -24.36
C LEU A 18 -33.94 -5.41 -24.41
N LEU A 19 -33.80 -4.12 -24.09
CA LEU A 19 -32.51 -3.50 -23.83
C LEU A 19 -31.98 -4.05 -22.52
N ALA A 20 -31.04 -5.00 -22.60
CA ALA A 20 -30.25 -5.42 -21.46
C ALA A 20 -29.26 -4.28 -21.12
N LEU A 21 -29.55 -3.48 -20.09
CA LEU A 21 -28.58 -2.60 -19.47
C LEU A 21 -27.52 -3.47 -18.81
N THR A 22 -26.40 -3.69 -19.48
CA THR A 22 -25.18 -4.20 -18.82
C THR A 22 -24.62 -3.07 -17.98
N ALA A 23 -24.96 -3.05 -16.68
CA ALA A 23 -24.26 -2.21 -15.71
C ALA A 23 -22.82 -2.68 -15.67
N SER A 24 -21.93 -1.97 -16.35
CA SER A 24 -20.48 -2.12 -16.16
C SER A 24 -20.19 -1.69 -14.73
N ILE A 25 -19.96 -2.65 -13.84
CA ILE A 25 -19.39 -2.36 -12.53
C ILE A 25 -17.99 -1.83 -12.83
N ALA A 26 -17.85 -0.51 -12.81
CA ALA A 26 -16.56 0.13 -12.85
C ALA A 26 -15.84 -0.23 -11.54
N TRP A 27 -15.04 -1.27 -11.58
CA TRP A 27 -14.11 -1.56 -10.50
C TRP A 27 -13.10 -0.43 -10.50
N ALA A 28 -12.98 0.28 -9.38
CA ALA A 28 -11.91 1.23 -9.22
C ALA A 28 -10.60 0.50 -9.54
N ASP A 29 -9.79 1.06 -10.42
CA ASP A 29 -8.46 0.51 -10.65
C ASP A 29 -7.55 0.86 -9.46
N GLY A 30 -6.40 0.21 -9.35
CA GLY A 30 -5.51 0.44 -8.24
C GLY A 30 -5.05 1.91 -8.13
N LEU A 31 -4.94 2.64 -9.26
CA LEU A 31 -4.54 4.06 -9.26
C LEU A 31 -5.65 4.94 -8.66
N SER A 32 -6.91 4.66 -8.94
CA SER A 32 -8.05 5.35 -8.32
C SER A 32 -8.06 5.08 -6.82
N SER A 33 -7.88 3.81 -6.38
CA SER A 33 -7.80 3.47 -4.96
C SER A 33 -6.64 4.18 -4.25
N LEU A 34 -5.47 4.26 -4.88
CA LEU A 34 -4.33 5.01 -4.34
C LEU A 34 -4.65 6.50 -4.23
N GLN A 35 -5.27 7.08 -5.25
CA GLN A 35 -5.66 8.49 -5.26
C GLN A 35 -6.65 8.79 -4.13
N ASP A 36 -7.69 7.99 -3.98
CA ASP A 36 -8.71 8.13 -2.95
C ASP A 36 -8.09 7.99 -1.55
N PHE A 37 -7.21 7.00 -1.35
CA PHE A 37 -6.47 6.83 -0.10
C PHE A 37 -5.62 8.04 0.24
N ILE A 38 -4.91 8.64 -0.72
CA ILE A 38 -4.09 9.83 -0.48
C ILE A 38 -4.96 11.03 -0.15
N GLN A 39 -6.06 11.24 -0.89
CA GLN A 39 -6.92 12.42 -0.73
C GLN A 39 -7.72 12.38 0.57
N ASN A 40 -8.24 11.21 0.95
CA ASN A 40 -9.21 11.08 2.03
C ASN A 40 -8.61 10.60 3.36
N THR A 41 -7.35 10.11 3.36
CA THR A 41 -6.74 9.54 4.56
C THR A 41 -5.55 10.38 5.02
N ARG A 42 -5.69 11.03 6.17
CA ARG A 42 -4.62 11.82 6.80
C ARG A 42 -3.80 11.02 7.80
N SER A 43 -4.41 10.02 8.42
CA SER A 43 -3.76 9.12 9.36
C SER A 43 -4.34 7.72 9.25
N GLY A 44 -3.60 6.73 9.73
CA GLY A 44 -4.06 5.35 9.77
C GLY A 44 -3.37 4.55 10.85
N ARG A 45 -4.04 3.47 11.27
CA ARG A 45 -3.52 2.48 12.22
C ARG A 45 -4.00 1.10 11.81
N ALA A 46 -3.09 0.11 11.84
CA ALA A 46 -3.41 -1.30 11.64
C ALA A 46 -2.39 -2.19 12.35
N ASP A 47 -2.80 -3.40 12.69
CA ASP A 47 -1.84 -4.48 12.91
C ASP A 47 -1.29 -4.95 11.56
N PHE A 48 -0.07 -5.48 11.55
CA PHE A 48 0.51 -6.06 10.35
C PHE A 48 1.20 -7.39 10.61
N THR A 49 1.28 -8.19 9.54
CA THR A 49 2.19 -9.33 9.45
C THR A 49 3.08 -9.13 8.26
N GLN A 50 4.39 -9.26 8.44
CA GLN A 50 5.40 -9.17 7.40
C GLN A 50 6.05 -10.52 7.19
N THR A 51 6.16 -10.92 5.92
CA THR A 51 6.93 -12.10 5.51
C THR A 51 8.05 -11.65 4.60
N VAL A 52 9.29 -11.91 4.99
CA VAL A 52 10.50 -11.62 4.23
C VAL A 52 11.06 -12.92 3.68
N THR A 53 11.20 -13.00 2.37
CA THR A 53 11.78 -14.15 1.65
C THR A 53 13.08 -13.72 1.00
N ALA A 54 14.19 -14.33 1.42
CA ALA A 54 15.49 -14.13 0.79
C ALA A 54 15.50 -14.69 -0.65
N PRO A 55 16.35 -14.18 -1.55
CA PRO A 55 16.45 -14.70 -2.90
C PRO A 55 16.93 -16.17 -2.90
N THR A 56 16.50 -16.92 -3.92
CA THR A 56 17.00 -18.28 -4.17
C THR A 56 18.49 -18.21 -4.48
N ARG A 57 19.29 -19.06 -3.81
CA ARG A 57 20.73 -19.20 -4.07
C ARG A 57 21.06 -20.67 -4.32
N ASP A 58 21.86 -20.94 -5.33
CA ASP A 58 22.33 -22.30 -5.69
C ASP A 58 21.19 -23.32 -5.83
N GLY A 59 20.05 -22.88 -6.40
CA GLY A 59 18.85 -23.70 -6.56
C GLY A 59 18.09 -24.01 -5.26
N LYS A 60 18.52 -23.47 -4.12
CA LYS A 60 17.85 -23.65 -2.82
C LYS A 60 16.88 -22.50 -2.55
N PRO A 61 15.65 -22.78 -2.09
CA PRO A 61 14.70 -21.74 -1.69
C PRO A 61 15.29 -20.80 -0.63
N GLY A 62 15.02 -19.52 -0.77
CA GLY A 62 15.45 -18.52 0.21
C GLY A 62 14.81 -18.75 1.58
N ARG A 63 15.49 -18.30 2.61
CA ARG A 63 14.95 -18.34 3.98
C ARG A 63 13.73 -17.42 4.09
N VAL A 64 12.72 -17.88 4.79
CA VAL A 64 11.51 -17.12 5.08
C VAL A 64 11.53 -16.71 6.56
N LYS A 65 11.32 -15.41 6.82
CA LYS A 65 11.14 -14.86 8.18
C LYS A 65 9.79 -14.19 8.25
N THR A 66 9.06 -14.42 9.34
CA THR A 66 7.77 -13.75 9.59
C THR A 66 7.88 -12.92 10.84
N SER A 67 7.39 -11.68 10.76
CA SER A 67 7.32 -10.72 11.87
C SER A 67 5.92 -10.15 11.95
N SER A 68 5.53 -9.62 13.09
CA SER A 68 4.24 -8.95 13.26
C SER A 68 4.33 -7.80 14.25
N GLY A 69 3.41 -6.86 14.13
CA GLY A 69 3.40 -5.67 14.95
C GLY A 69 2.26 -4.73 14.63
N THR A 70 2.43 -3.46 14.97
CA THR A 70 1.48 -2.37 14.70
C THR A 70 2.13 -1.33 13.79
N PHE A 71 1.35 -0.79 12.89
CA PHE A 71 1.71 0.29 11.98
C PHE A 71 0.79 1.48 12.21
N GLU A 72 1.37 2.65 12.30
CA GLU A 72 0.68 3.92 12.38
C GLU A 72 1.31 4.93 11.42
N PHE A 73 0.51 5.81 10.85
CA PHE A 73 1.03 6.93 10.08
C PHE A 73 0.16 8.18 10.24
N GLN A 74 0.76 9.32 9.99
CA GLN A 74 0.10 10.62 9.90
C GLN A 74 0.82 11.46 8.83
N ARG A 75 0.09 11.88 7.82
CA ARG A 75 0.62 12.75 6.77
C ARG A 75 0.78 14.20 7.25
N PRO A 76 1.80 14.90 6.77
CA PRO A 76 2.89 14.40 5.94
C PRO A 76 4.01 13.74 6.74
N GLY A 77 4.60 12.69 6.20
CA GLY A 77 5.92 12.17 6.57
C GLY A 77 6.06 11.46 7.90
N LYS A 78 5.02 11.31 8.70
CA LYS A 78 5.11 10.66 10.02
C LYS A 78 4.62 9.22 9.94
N PHE A 79 5.42 8.29 10.47
CA PHE A 79 5.00 6.89 10.59
C PHE A 79 5.73 6.19 11.73
N ARG A 80 5.14 5.07 12.16
CA ARG A 80 5.68 4.20 13.20
C ARG A 80 5.38 2.75 12.90
N PHE A 81 6.40 1.91 12.94
CA PHE A 81 6.30 0.46 12.97
C PHE A 81 6.81 -0.02 14.31
N ASP A 82 5.97 -0.69 15.08
CA ASP A 82 6.36 -1.39 16.30
C ASP A 82 6.28 -2.89 16.04
N TYR A 83 7.41 -3.53 15.77
CA TYR A 83 7.51 -4.98 15.67
C TYR A 83 7.44 -5.58 17.07
N LYS A 84 6.60 -6.59 17.22
CA LYS A 84 6.36 -7.27 18.49
C LYS A 84 6.88 -8.71 18.50
N LYS A 85 6.94 -9.34 17.33
CA LYS A 85 7.37 -10.73 17.16
C LYS A 85 8.16 -10.89 15.87
N PRO A 86 9.18 -11.79 15.82
CA PRO A 86 9.77 -12.51 16.94
C PRO A 86 10.67 -11.62 17.80
N PHE A 87 11.17 -10.51 17.26
CA PHE A 87 12.06 -9.54 17.91
C PHE A 87 11.38 -8.18 18.03
N VAL A 88 11.66 -7.50 19.13
CA VAL A 88 11.13 -6.16 19.38
C VAL A 88 11.99 -5.14 18.67
N GLN A 89 11.42 -4.45 17.70
CA GLN A 89 12.06 -3.39 16.96
C GLN A 89 11.08 -2.24 16.75
N THR A 90 11.55 -1.01 16.83
CA THR A 90 10.72 0.17 16.58
C THR A 90 11.36 1.01 15.48
N ILE A 91 10.56 1.40 14.48
CA ILE A 91 10.95 2.35 13.45
C ILE A 91 9.99 3.53 13.57
N VAL A 92 10.54 4.72 13.78
CA VAL A 92 9.74 5.96 13.92
C VAL A 92 10.29 7.03 13.01
N ALA A 93 9.40 7.70 12.30
CA ALA A 93 9.69 8.90 11.54
C ALA A 93 8.78 10.04 12.02
N ASP A 94 9.35 11.18 12.36
CA ASP A 94 8.63 12.35 12.90
C ASP A 94 8.37 13.45 11.86
N GLY A 95 8.80 13.24 10.63
CA GLY A 95 8.81 14.22 9.54
C GLY A 95 10.17 14.87 9.29
N LYS A 96 11.17 14.62 10.14
CA LYS A 96 12.54 15.16 10.02
C LYS A 96 13.59 14.08 10.19
N THR A 97 13.40 13.25 11.21
CA THR A 97 14.34 12.21 11.64
C THR A 97 13.67 10.84 11.57
N LEU A 98 14.43 9.85 11.14
CA LEU A 98 14.09 8.45 11.20
C LEU A 98 14.94 7.77 12.25
N TRP A 99 14.30 7.11 13.22
CA TRP A 99 14.94 6.26 14.20
C TRP A 99 14.59 4.81 13.95
N LEU A 100 15.60 3.96 14.07
CA LEU A 100 15.44 2.52 14.12
C LEU A 100 16.03 2.06 15.44
N TYR A 101 15.20 1.50 16.31
CA TYR A 101 15.61 0.93 17.59
C TYR A 101 15.50 -0.58 17.55
N ASP A 102 16.59 -1.26 17.86
CA ASP A 102 16.65 -2.70 18.07
C ASP A 102 16.77 -2.96 19.58
N ALA A 103 15.76 -3.59 20.16
CA ALA A 103 15.71 -3.81 21.60
C ALA A 103 16.69 -4.87 22.07
N ASP A 104 16.97 -5.89 21.26
CA ASP A 104 17.88 -6.98 21.62
C ASP A 104 19.34 -6.50 21.66
N LEU A 105 19.68 -5.55 20.79
CA LEU A 105 21.00 -4.92 20.74
C LEU A 105 21.09 -3.67 21.64
N ASN A 106 19.96 -3.17 22.15
CA ASN A 106 19.82 -1.87 22.79
C ASN A 106 20.48 -0.73 21.98
N GLN A 107 20.26 -0.75 20.67
CA GLN A 107 20.91 0.16 19.72
C GLN A 107 19.88 0.99 18.95
N VAL A 108 20.16 2.27 18.79
CA VAL A 108 19.37 3.22 17.99
C VAL A 108 20.20 3.67 16.81
N THR A 109 19.64 3.59 15.59
CA THR A 109 20.19 4.30 14.43
C THR A 109 19.34 5.52 14.14
N GLU A 110 19.98 6.69 14.07
CA GLU A 110 19.34 7.98 13.76
C GLU A 110 19.81 8.45 12.38
N ARG A 111 18.87 8.81 11.51
CA ARG A 111 19.13 9.31 10.14
C ARG A 111 18.23 10.48 9.80
N GLY A 112 18.71 11.37 8.96
CA GLY A 112 17.85 12.38 8.34
C GLY A 112 16.78 11.72 7.49
N GLN A 113 15.51 11.96 7.78
CA GLN A 113 14.39 11.30 7.10
C GLN A 113 14.39 11.54 5.59
N ALA A 114 14.69 12.77 5.15
CA ALA A 114 14.74 13.14 3.73
C ALA A 114 15.76 12.30 2.91
N GLN A 115 16.83 11.81 3.56
CA GLN A 115 17.86 11.00 2.89
C GLN A 115 17.42 9.57 2.58
N VAL A 116 16.43 9.06 3.29
CA VAL A 116 16.01 7.66 3.20
C VAL A 116 14.59 7.47 2.68
N LEU A 117 13.72 8.48 2.80
CA LEU A 117 12.30 8.32 2.48
C LEU A 117 12.01 8.18 0.98
N GLY A 118 12.65 8.95 0.13
CA GLY A 118 12.43 8.86 -1.33
C GLY A 118 12.75 7.48 -1.94
N GLN A 119 13.31 6.58 -1.13
CA GLN A 119 13.71 5.23 -1.54
C GLN A 119 12.99 4.14 -0.71
N THR A 120 12.02 4.51 0.13
CA THR A 120 11.33 3.56 1.00
C THR A 120 9.84 3.44 0.67
N PRO A 121 9.24 2.26 0.89
CA PRO A 121 7.80 2.06 0.75
C PRO A 121 6.95 2.99 1.64
N ALA A 122 7.52 3.44 2.76
CA ALA A 122 6.86 4.36 3.67
C ALA A 122 6.57 5.73 3.03
N ALA A 123 7.40 6.16 2.06
CA ALA A 123 7.16 7.38 1.29
C ALA A 123 5.83 7.33 0.54
N LEU A 124 5.51 6.18 -0.07
CA LEU A 124 4.25 5.97 -0.78
C LEU A 124 3.02 6.12 0.12
N ILE A 125 3.15 5.74 1.40
CA ILE A 125 2.04 5.75 2.33
C ILE A 125 1.96 7.07 3.10
N ALA A 126 3.07 7.56 3.64
CA ALA A 126 3.08 8.62 4.63
C ALA A 126 3.44 10.01 4.07
N GLU A 127 4.22 10.10 2.99
CA GLU A 127 4.64 11.41 2.46
C GLU A 127 3.73 11.96 1.37
N ALA A 128 3.11 11.10 0.58
CA ALA A 128 2.34 11.55 -0.56
C ALA A 128 1.22 12.50 -0.17
N THR A 129 1.27 13.71 -0.69
CA THR A 129 0.19 14.70 -0.59
C THR A 129 -0.82 14.55 -1.72
N ASP A 130 -0.35 14.06 -2.87
CA ASP A 130 -1.15 13.74 -4.06
C ASP A 130 -0.38 12.78 -4.99
N LEU A 131 -1.03 12.29 -6.06
CA LEU A 131 -0.40 11.39 -7.03
C LEU A 131 0.76 12.04 -7.78
N ARG A 132 0.73 13.36 -8.01
CA ARG A 132 1.80 14.06 -8.74
C ARG A 132 3.08 14.08 -7.94
N ALA A 133 2.98 14.27 -6.61
CA ALA A 133 4.11 14.18 -5.72
C ALA A 133 4.77 12.80 -5.79
N LEU A 134 3.97 11.72 -5.78
CA LEU A 134 4.49 10.36 -5.98
C LEU A 134 5.11 10.15 -7.37
N GLN A 135 4.49 10.70 -8.40
CA GLN A 135 4.98 10.59 -9.76
C GLN A 135 6.28 11.37 -10.00
N ALA A 136 6.68 12.26 -9.10
CA ALA A 136 8.01 12.88 -9.15
C ALA A 136 9.11 11.82 -8.97
N ASP A 137 8.93 10.92 -8.02
CA ASP A 137 9.93 9.94 -7.62
C ASP A 137 9.69 8.53 -8.17
N PHE A 138 8.43 8.19 -8.51
CA PHE A 138 8.03 6.85 -8.95
C PHE A 138 7.29 6.87 -10.30
N THR A 139 7.48 5.81 -11.05
CA THR A 139 6.58 5.45 -12.15
C THR A 139 5.47 4.59 -11.59
N LEU A 140 4.21 5.04 -11.71
CA LEU A 140 3.03 4.35 -11.19
C LEU A 140 2.29 3.65 -12.33
N ALA A 141 1.83 2.43 -12.10
CA ALA A 141 1.00 1.67 -13.03
C ALA A 141 -0.07 0.88 -12.26
N ALA A 142 -1.29 0.85 -12.77
CA ALA A 142 -2.30 -0.09 -12.30
C ALA A 142 -1.88 -1.51 -12.66
N GLU A 143 -2.11 -2.45 -11.76
CA GLU A 143 -1.91 -3.88 -11.96
C GLU A 143 -3.27 -4.60 -11.93
N PRO A 144 -3.38 -5.79 -12.55
CA PRO A 144 -4.58 -6.58 -12.45
C PRO A 144 -4.97 -6.87 -10.99
N ALA A 145 -6.26 -6.81 -10.71
CA ALA A 145 -6.79 -7.18 -9.39
C ALA A 145 -6.44 -8.65 -9.09
N ARG A 146 -5.99 -8.92 -7.87
CA ARG A 146 -5.68 -10.26 -7.37
C ARG A 146 -5.96 -10.35 -5.87
N ASP A 147 -6.33 -11.51 -5.40
CA ASP A 147 -6.65 -11.78 -3.99
C ASP A 147 -7.73 -10.84 -3.41
N GLY A 148 -8.66 -10.36 -4.27
CA GLY A 148 -9.70 -9.41 -3.89
C GLY A 148 -9.24 -7.96 -3.72
N LEU A 149 -7.97 -7.65 -4.01
CA LEU A 149 -7.38 -6.33 -3.87
C LEU A 149 -7.13 -5.66 -5.23
N GLN A 150 -7.21 -4.34 -5.24
CA GLN A 150 -6.78 -3.49 -6.35
C GLN A 150 -5.30 -3.14 -6.15
N TRP A 151 -4.48 -3.30 -7.19
CA TRP A 151 -3.03 -3.18 -7.06
C TRP A 151 -2.46 -2.03 -7.89
N VAL A 152 -1.50 -1.34 -7.28
CA VAL A 152 -0.65 -0.35 -7.94
C VAL A 152 0.80 -0.78 -7.83
N LYS A 153 1.50 -0.78 -8.95
CA LYS A 153 2.95 -0.91 -8.99
C LYS A 153 3.58 0.47 -9.01
N ALA A 154 4.57 0.67 -8.14
CA ALA A 154 5.42 1.84 -8.08
C ALA A 154 6.89 1.42 -8.28
N VAL A 155 7.54 1.97 -9.28
CA VAL A 155 8.94 1.74 -9.59
C VAL A 155 9.70 3.04 -9.40
N PRO A 156 10.74 3.09 -8.51
CA PRO A 156 11.55 4.27 -8.35
C PRO A 156 12.18 4.70 -9.68
N LYS A 157 12.22 6.00 -9.95
CA LYS A 157 12.89 6.56 -11.14
C LYS A 157 14.40 6.58 -10.99
N THR A 158 14.88 6.73 -9.73
CA THR A 158 16.31 6.63 -9.39
C THR A 158 16.69 5.16 -9.26
N LYS A 159 17.83 4.78 -9.85
CA LYS A 159 18.32 3.39 -9.85
C LYS A 159 19.35 3.10 -8.75
N ASP A 160 19.76 4.12 -8.03
CA ASP A 160 20.84 4.03 -7.03
C ASP A 160 20.37 3.56 -5.65
N GLY A 161 19.06 3.32 -5.51
CA GLY A 161 18.45 2.86 -4.28
C GLY A 161 18.41 1.33 -4.13
N GLN A 162 18.17 0.91 -2.90
CA GLN A 162 17.96 -0.52 -2.59
C GLN A 162 16.57 -1.03 -2.98
N LEU A 163 15.65 -0.15 -3.37
CA LEU A 163 14.29 -0.47 -3.74
C LEU A 163 14.17 -0.69 -5.24
N GLN A 164 13.75 -1.87 -5.67
CA GLN A 164 13.50 -2.16 -7.08
C GLN A 164 12.05 -1.86 -7.48
N GLN A 165 11.09 -2.29 -6.69
CA GLN A 165 9.67 -1.98 -6.88
C GLN A 165 8.87 -2.16 -5.60
N VAL A 166 7.73 -1.47 -5.54
CA VAL A 166 6.68 -1.68 -4.55
C VAL A 166 5.37 -1.93 -5.26
N GLN A 167 4.58 -2.89 -4.76
CA GLN A 167 3.17 -3.04 -5.13
C GLN A 167 2.32 -2.74 -3.90
N VAL A 168 1.32 -1.91 -4.08
CA VAL A 168 0.39 -1.47 -3.03
C VAL A 168 -0.97 -2.07 -3.34
N GLY A 169 -1.50 -2.85 -2.41
CA GLY A 169 -2.81 -3.50 -2.52
C GLY A 169 -3.86 -2.80 -1.66
N PHE A 170 -5.00 -2.50 -2.26
CA PHE A 170 -6.12 -1.82 -1.62
C PHE A 170 -7.37 -2.71 -1.57
N ASP A 171 -8.08 -2.68 -0.45
CA ASP A 171 -9.45 -3.13 -0.28
C ASP A 171 -10.35 -1.89 -0.27
N GLY A 172 -10.91 -1.54 -1.43
CA GLY A 172 -11.57 -0.27 -1.65
C GLY A 172 -10.59 0.91 -1.45
N ASP A 173 -10.87 1.75 -0.46
CA ASP A 173 -10.04 2.90 -0.06
C ASP A 173 -9.02 2.57 1.05
N LYS A 174 -8.95 1.32 1.49
CA LYS A 174 -8.09 0.90 2.61
C LYS A 174 -6.83 0.23 2.12
N LEU A 175 -5.70 0.66 2.65
CA LEU A 175 -4.43 -0.05 2.47
C LEU A 175 -4.53 -1.43 3.12
N ALA A 176 -4.34 -2.49 2.32
CA ALA A 176 -4.45 -3.88 2.75
C ALA A 176 -3.12 -4.64 2.66
N ALA A 177 -2.28 -4.31 1.68
CA ALA A 177 -1.01 -5.00 1.51
C ALA A 177 0.07 -4.12 0.87
N LEU A 178 1.34 -4.45 1.17
CA LEU A 178 2.52 -3.96 0.47
C LEU A 178 3.39 -5.14 0.08
N GLU A 179 3.82 -5.19 -1.17
CA GLU A 179 4.84 -6.11 -1.64
C GLU A 179 6.05 -5.30 -2.11
N ILE A 180 7.21 -5.62 -1.58
CA ILE A 180 8.45 -4.91 -1.81
C ILE A 180 9.45 -5.89 -2.41
N LEU A 181 10.08 -5.50 -3.50
CA LEU A 181 11.22 -6.19 -4.06
C LEU A 181 12.42 -5.25 -3.98
N ASP A 182 13.48 -5.70 -3.32
CA ASP A 182 14.72 -4.93 -3.24
C ASP A 182 15.71 -5.31 -4.37
N SER A 183 16.77 -4.52 -4.50
CA SER A 183 17.81 -4.73 -5.52
C SER A 183 18.65 -6.00 -5.32
N PHE A 184 18.54 -6.64 -4.14
CA PHE A 184 19.20 -7.92 -3.84
C PHE A 184 18.30 -9.12 -4.16
N GLY A 185 17.07 -8.90 -4.65
CA GLY A 185 16.09 -9.93 -4.95
C GLY A 185 15.33 -10.44 -3.72
N GLN A 186 15.44 -9.78 -2.57
CA GLN A 186 14.63 -10.10 -1.39
C GLN A 186 13.22 -9.57 -1.58
N ARG A 187 12.24 -10.40 -1.27
CA ARG A 187 10.81 -10.03 -1.31
C ARG A 187 10.28 -9.89 0.11
N SER A 188 9.64 -8.76 0.37
CA SER A 188 8.94 -8.50 1.63
C SER A 188 7.46 -8.26 1.34
N VAL A 189 6.58 -8.99 2.03
CA VAL A 189 5.13 -8.87 1.93
C VAL A 189 4.60 -8.46 3.28
N LEU A 190 4.01 -7.26 3.37
CA LEU A 190 3.26 -6.80 4.53
C LEU A 190 1.77 -6.96 4.23
N LYS A 191 1.06 -7.63 5.12
CA LYS A 191 -0.41 -7.70 5.13
C LYS A 191 -0.91 -6.93 6.33
N PHE A 192 -1.77 -5.96 6.09
CA PHE A 192 -2.39 -5.15 7.14
C PHE A 192 -3.73 -5.79 7.53
N GLY A 193 -4.03 -5.77 8.83
CA GLY A 193 -5.35 -6.06 9.33
C GLY A 193 -6.35 -4.94 9.00
N ALA A 194 -7.47 -4.92 9.68
CA ALA A 194 -8.49 -3.88 9.49
C ALA A 194 -7.88 -2.48 9.71
N MET A 195 -7.62 -1.77 8.60
CA MET A 195 -7.08 -0.41 8.65
C MET A 195 -8.12 0.55 9.20
N GLN A 196 -7.80 1.19 10.32
CA GLN A 196 -8.55 2.32 10.84
C GLN A 196 -8.09 3.58 10.10
N LEU A 197 -9.01 4.23 9.38
CA LEU A 197 -8.72 5.46 8.66
C LEU A 197 -9.04 6.67 9.54
N ASN A 198 -8.16 7.65 9.53
CA ASN A 198 -8.27 8.90 10.28
C ASN A 198 -8.57 8.72 11.78
N PRO A 199 -7.92 7.75 12.48
CA PRO A 199 -8.10 7.61 13.91
C PRO A 199 -7.52 8.82 14.64
N GLN A 200 -8.04 9.10 15.82
CA GLN A 200 -7.39 10.03 16.73
C GLN A 200 -6.16 9.34 17.35
N LEU A 201 -4.97 9.74 16.88
CA LEU A 201 -3.71 9.23 17.40
C LEU A 201 -3.31 9.99 18.66
N PRO A 202 -2.65 9.34 19.64
CA PRO A 202 -2.15 10.01 20.82
C PRO A 202 -1.18 11.15 20.49
N ALA A 203 -1.17 12.20 21.29
CA ALA A 203 -0.11 13.20 21.26
C ALA A 203 1.24 12.48 21.50
N GLY A 204 2.24 12.75 20.64
CA GLY A 204 3.54 12.09 20.75
C GLY A 204 3.63 10.69 20.11
N ALA A 205 2.60 10.21 19.39
CA ALA A 205 2.62 8.92 18.70
C ALA A 205 3.88 8.70 17.84
N PHE A 206 4.43 9.77 17.28
CA PHE A 206 5.62 9.77 16.42
C PHE A 206 6.85 10.39 17.09
N GLU A 207 6.80 10.61 18.41
CA GLU A 207 7.98 10.99 19.17
C GLU A 207 8.77 9.73 19.54
N PHE A 208 10.10 9.82 19.42
CA PHE A 208 11.00 8.77 19.86
C PHE A 208 12.07 9.37 20.79
N LYS A 209 12.28 8.68 21.91
CA LYS A 209 13.37 8.97 22.84
C LYS A 209 14.19 7.70 23.02
N PRO A 210 15.49 7.73 22.74
CA PRO A 210 16.35 6.58 23.00
C PRO A 210 16.19 6.09 24.43
N PRO A 211 16.03 4.78 24.65
CA PRO A 211 16.03 4.20 26.00
C PRO A 211 17.33 4.48 26.74
N ALA A 212 17.27 4.45 28.07
CA ALA A 212 18.44 4.63 28.89
C ALA A 212 19.52 3.58 28.58
N GLY A 213 20.75 4.01 28.34
CA GLY A 213 21.87 3.13 28.01
C GLY A 213 21.86 2.57 26.59
N ALA A 214 20.98 3.04 25.71
CA ALA A 214 21.02 2.66 24.31
C ALA A 214 22.23 3.30 23.60
N ASP A 215 22.90 2.52 22.76
CA ASP A 215 23.94 3.03 21.86
C ASP A 215 23.29 3.74 20.67
N VAL A 216 23.65 5.02 20.44
CA VAL A 216 23.05 5.86 19.40
C VAL A 216 24.05 6.10 18.28
N LEU A 217 23.77 5.50 17.12
CA LEU A 217 24.53 5.68 15.89
C LEU A 217 23.87 6.74 15.00
N LYS A 218 24.55 7.84 14.75
CA LYS A 218 24.10 8.89 13.83
C LYS A 218 24.74 8.69 12.45
N GLN A 219 23.89 8.69 11.40
CA GLN A 219 24.29 8.46 10.01
C GLN A 219 23.73 9.52 9.07
#